data_40d24806a4dedbca19251b1c5fdc9e72
#
_entry.id   40d24806a4dedbca19251b1c5fdc9e72
#
_cell.length_a   1.000
_cell.length_b   1.000
_cell.length_c   1.000
_cell.angle_alpha   90.00
_cell.angle_beta   90.00
_cell.angle_gamma   90.00
#
_symmetry.space_group_name_H-M   'P 1'
#
loop_
_entity.id
_entity.type
_entity.pdbx_description
1 polymer ?
#
loop_
_entity_poly.entity_id
_entity_poly.type
_entity_poly.pdbx_seq_one_letter_code
_entity_poly.pdbx_strand_id
1 'polypeptide(L)'
;MFTLNFEQRPVEVKKVFENAENYANFSKLCKDLVFNKVEGHDVASANRVVLNKMREVCNLNENSSAYDVRHALYNPMTQYAFFSIISETVEDTLVTGWSANPFWNRYVEYKTFKLGDTNSFYVGDTTEIVVSEIAASNHDITRQRLGAGREFSVNVKQYGAKVYMEAERFLMGVEDWTYLVNRISLAYTRLIDTMLHDAVMGAGATLPSPDQWNLTCQMQEADRPKLIKLLSDVSIATGSQPVIMGTPIALSQLTKMGKLEYMSESAKEDIYRTGRIGQFDQYQMVEVPQAFAPGDSSKYLVDDTKLLIMPGNIDRFVKFFDEGETLIREITDRKDLMDHTHEYEMVRKFGMAVLTNTRFGTVTIKG
;
A
#
# COMPACT_ATOMS: atom_id res chain seq x y z
N MET A 1 9.31 -11.01 -7.02
CA MET A 1 8.23 -11.21 -7.97
C MET A 1 8.18 -12.69 -8.29
N PHE A 2 7.15 -13.39 -7.87
CA PHE A 2 7.00 -14.83 -8.11
C PHE A 2 6.12 -15.04 -9.35
N THR A 3 6.70 -14.84 -10.52
CA THR A 3 6.05 -15.23 -11.77
C THR A 3 6.32 -16.71 -12.03
N LEU A 4 5.27 -17.47 -12.34
CA LEU A 4 5.41 -18.83 -12.79
C LEU A 4 6.32 -18.87 -14.00
N ASN A 5 7.31 -19.77 -13.99
CA ASN A 5 8.11 -20.02 -15.16
C ASN A 5 7.18 -20.47 -16.33
N PHE A 6 7.41 -20.00 -17.54
CA PHE A 6 6.54 -20.31 -18.69
C PHE A 6 6.30 -21.81 -18.86
N GLU A 7 7.30 -22.63 -18.58
CA GLU A 7 7.21 -24.10 -18.63
C GLU A 7 6.23 -24.71 -17.61
N GLN A 8 5.97 -24.01 -16.50
CA GLN A 8 5.06 -24.45 -15.45
C GLN A 8 3.62 -23.99 -15.65
N ARG A 9 3.35 -23.20 -16.70
CA ARG A 9 2.02 -22.67 -16.99
C ARG A 9 1.09 -23.74 -17.56
N PRO A 10 -0.24 -23.53 -17.47
CA PRO A 10 -1.22 -24.42 -18.09
C PRO A 10 -0.95 -24.66 -19.58
N VAL A 11 -1.28 -25.83 -20.05
CA VAL A 11 -1.05 -26.24 -21.44
C VAL A 11 -1.80 -25.33 -22.42
N GLU A 12 -3.00 -24.87 -22.04
CA GLU A 12 -3.83 -23.95 -22.81
C GLU A 12 -3.12 -22.62 -23.05
N VAL A 13 -2.47 -22.06 -22.00
CA VAL A 13 -1.68 -20.83 -22.11
C VAL A 13 -0.46 -21.04 -23.02
N LYS A 14 0.26 -22.15 -22.85
CA LYS A 14 1.43 -22.46 -23.68
C LYS A 14 1.10 -22.63 -25.16
N LYS A 15 -0.05 -23.19 -25.47
CA LYS A 15 -0.51 -23.34 -26.87
C LYS A 15 -0.77 -21.99 -27.55
N VAL A 16 -1.32 -21.01 -26.83
CA VAL A 16 -1.68 -19.70 -27.39
C VAL A 16 -0.47 -18.79 -27.54
N PHE A 17 0.46 -18.83 -26.58
CA PHE A 17 1.60 -17.90 -26.56
C PHE A 17 2.91 -18.45 -27.13
N GLU A 18 2.98 -19.76 -27.40
CA GLU A 18 4.11 -20.48 -28.02
C GLU A 18 5.46 -20.35 -27.27
N ASN A 19 5.81 -19.15 -26.79
CA ASN A 19 7.05 -18.88 -26.08
C ASN A 19 6.86 -17.88 -24.93
N ALA A 20 7.87 -17.81 -24.04
CA ALA A 20 7.88 -16.95 -22.86
C ALA A 20 7.85 -15.45 -23.20
N GLU A 21 8.44 -15.04 -24.31
CA GLU A 21 8.51 -13.64 -24.73
C GLU A 21 7.13 -13.11 -25.15
N ASN A 22 6.40 -13.88 -25.94
CA ASN A 22 5.03 -13.52 -26.34
C ASN A 22 4.12 -13.40 -25.13
N TYR A 23 4.26 -14.32 -24.18
CA TYR A 23 3.49 -14.24 -22.94
C TYR A 23 3.87 -13.01 -22.10
N ALA A 24 5.15 -12.70 -21.97
CA ALA A 24 5.62 -11.53 -21.23
C ALA A 24 5.10 -10.22 -21.83
N ASN A 25 5.08 -10.11 -23.15
CA ASN A 25 4.52 -8.97 -23.87
C ASN A 25 3.01 -8.84 -23.63
N PHE A 26 2.30 -9.96 -23.62
CA PHE A 26 0.87 -9.99 -23.32
C PHE A 26 0.58 -9.60 -21.85
N SER A 27 1.32 -10.13 -20.89
CA SER A 27 1.21 -9.77 -19.47
C SER A 27 1.50 -8.29 -19.25
N LYS A 28 2.51 -7.73 -19.95
CA LYS A 28 2.78 -6.30 -19.93
C LYS A 28 1.61 -5.49 -20.47
N LEU A 29 1.02 -5.89 -21.62
CA LEU A 29 -0.16 -5.22 -22.18
C LEU A 29 -1.36 -5.24 -21.21
N CYS A 30 -1.61 -6.38 -20.56
CA CYS A 30 -2.67 -6.49 -19.56
C CYS A 30 -2.49 -5.51 -18.40
N LYS A 31 -1.25 -5.33 -17.93
CA LYS A 31 -0.90 -4.39 -16.87
C LYS A 31 -0.99 -2.93 -17.34
N ASP A 32 -0.44 -2.62 -18.51
CA ASP A 32 -0.43 -1.26 -19.07
C ASP A 32 -1.86 -0.74 -19.31
N LEU A 33 -2.78 -1.63 -19.69
CA LEU A 33 -4.21 -1.33 -19.78
C LEU A 33 -4.81 -0.92 -18.43
N VAL A 34 -4.48 -1.63 -17.35
CA VAL A 34 -4.98 -1.34 -16.01
C VAL A 34 -4.52 0.05 -15.54
N PHE A 35 -3.28 0.42 -15.85
CA PHE A 35 -2.71 1.73 -15.51
C PHE A 35 -3.02 2.84 -16.54
N ASN A 36 -3.76 2.52 -17.58
CA ASN A 36 -4.03 3.44 -18.68
C ASN A 36 -2.74 4.04 -19.32
N LYS A 37 -1.70 3.21 -19.43
CA LYS A 37 -0.36 3.57 -19.94
C LYS A 37 -0.03 2.87 -21.27
N VAL A 38 -1.03 2.57 -22.07
CA VAL A 38 -0.82 1.91 -23.36
C VAL A 38 -0.17 2.91 -24.33
N GLU A 39 1.06 2.61 -24.74
CA GLU A 39 1.81 3.46 -25.68
C GLU A 39 1.46 3.07 -27.13
N GLY A 40 1.11 4.05 -27.93
CA GLY A 40 0.96 3.91 -29.40
C GLY A 40 -0.29 3.19 -29.89
N HIS A 41 -1.19 2.77 -29.02
CA HIS A 41 -2.45 2.09 -29.36
C HIS A 41 -3.64 2.70 -28.62
N ASP A 42 -4.81 2.64 -29.27
CA ASP A 42 -6.06 2.99 -28.60
C ASP A 42 -6.44 1.94 -27.56
N VAL A 43 -6.92 2.39 -26.39
CA VAL A 43 -7.33 1.54 -25.26
C VAL A 43 -8.37 0.51 -25.69
N ALA A 44 -9.33 0.88 -26.56
CA ALA A 44 -10.35 -0.03 -27.05
C ALA A 44 -9.74 -1.15 -27.94
N SER A 45 -8.75 -0.82 -28.77
CA SER A 45 -8.07 -1.82 -29.60
C SER A 45 -7.24 -2.77 -28.75
N ALA A 46 -6.55 -2.26 -27.72
CA ALA A 46 -5.78 -3.06 -26.79
C ALA A 46 -6.66 -4.03 -25.95
N ASN A 47 -7.81 -3.55 -25.44
CA ASN A 47 -8.81 -4.39 -24.78
C ASN A 47 -9.31 -5.52 -25.69
N ARG A 48 -9.53 -5.24 -26.98
CA ARG A 48 -9.94 -6.26 -27.96
C ARG A 48 -8.87 -7.32 -28.16
N VAL A 49 -7.59 -6.94 -28.20
CA VAL A 49 -6.47 -7.89 -28.30
C VAL A 49 -6.45 -8.80 -27.06
N VAL A 50 -6.59 -8.25 -25.86
CA VAL A 50 -6.64 -9.03 -24.62
C VAL A 50 -7.84 -9.97 -24.63
N LEU A 51 -9.02 -9.49 -24.97
CA LEU A 51 -10.23 -10.30 -25.07
C LEU A 51 -10.05 -11.48 -26.03
N ASN A 52 -9.51 -11.23 -27.23
CA ASN A 52 -9.32 -12.27 -28.23
C ASN A 52 -8.30 -13.33 -27.76
N LYS A 53 -7.20 -12.89 -27.12
CA LYS A 53 -6.23 -13.83 -26.53
C LYS A 53 -6.81 -14.66 -25.39
N MET A 54 -7.62 -14.05 -24.55
CA MET A 54 -8.32 -14.78 -23.48
C MET A 54 -9.36 -15.78 -24.03
N ARG A 55 -10.04 -15.42 -25.13
CA ARG A 55 -10.91 -16.38 -25.86
C ARG A 55 -10.12 -17.54 -26.44
N GLU A 56 -8.98 -17.28 -27.07
CA GLU A 56 -8.09 -18.33 -27.60
C GLU A 56 -7.65 -19.29 -26.48
N VAL A 57 -7.28 -18.78 -25.28
CA VAL A 57 -6.95 -19.61 -24.11
C VAL A 57 -8.11 -20.49 -23.69
N CYS A 58 -9.35 -20.01 -23.84
CA CYS A 58 -10.56 -20.77 -23.57
C CYS A 58 -11.03 -21.64 -24.74
N ASN A 59 -10.28 -21.73 -25.83
CA ASN A 59 -10.66 -22.40 -27.09
C ASN A 59 -11.96 -21.84 -27.68
N LEU A 60 -12.17 -20.53 -27.55
CA LEU A 60 -13.32 -19.79 -28.08
C LEU A 60 -12.88 -18.89 -29.24
N ASN A 61 -13.85 -18.50 -30.07
CA ASN A 61 -13.65 -17.54 -31.16
C ASN A 61 -14.66 -16.38 -31.04
N GLU A 62 -14.58 -15.41 -31.93
CA GLU A 62 -15.45 -14.24 -31.93
C GLU A 62 -16.94 -14.58 -32.13
N ASN A 63 -17.25 -15.70 -32.77
CA ASN A 63 -18.61 -16.15 -33.06
C ASN A 63 -19.17 -17.14 -32.02
N SER A 64 -18.40 -17.42 -30.96
CA SER A 64 -18.84 -18.35 -29.91
C SER A 64 -20.05 -17.80 -29.18
N SER A 65 -21.04 -18.68 -28.96
CA SER A 65 -22.27 -18.34 -28.22
C SER A 65 -22.02 -18.35 -26.70
N ALA A 66 -22.96 -17.77 -25.93
CA ALA A 66 -22.91 -17.84 -24.47
C ALA A 66 -22.89 -19.29 -23.96
N TYR A 67 -23.51 -20.21 -24.69
CA TYR A 67 -23.48 -21.64 -24.36
C TYR A 67 -22.08 -22.21 -24.52
N ASP A 68 -21.35 -21.86 -25.57
CA ASP A 68 -19.98 -22.31 -25.81
C ASP A 68 -19.05 -21.79 -24.72
N VAL A 69 -19.21 -20.53 -24.31
CA VAL A 69 -18.44 -19.91 -23.22
C VAL A 69 -18.67 -20.67 -21.91
N ARG A 70 -19.92 -20.94 -21.56
CA ARG A 70 -20.26 -21.75 -20.37
C ARG A 70 -19.61 -23.12 -20.44
N HIS A 71 -19.75 -23.80 -21.57
CA HIS A 71 -19.20 -25.12 -21.75
C HIS A 71 -17.66 -25.13 -21.64
N ALA A 72 -16.97 -24.13 -22.20
CA ALA A 72 -15.53 -24.00 -22.09
C ALA A 72 -15.08 -23.81 -20.63
N LEU A 73 -15.80 -23.00 -19.85
CA LEU A 73 -15.51 -22.74 -18.44
C LEU A 73 -15.87 -23.90 -17.50
N TYR A 74 -16.65 -24.89 -17.95
CA TYR A 74 -16.84 -26.15 -17.22
C TYR A 74 -15.60 -27.06 -17.23
N ASN A 75 -14.65 -26.82 -18.13
CA ASN A 75 -13.40 -27.56 -18.14
C ASN A 75 -12.46 -26.98 -17.08
N PRO A 76 -12.09 -27.74 -16.03
CA PRO A 76 -11.21 -27.21 -14.97
C PRO A 76 -9.86 -26.71 -15.46
N MET A 77 -9.31 -27.30 -16.51
CA MET A 77 -8.00 -26.86 -17.06
C MET A 77 -8.10 -25.52 -17.77
N THR A 78 -9.14 -25.31 -18.57
CA THR A 78 -9.41 -24.04 -19.23
C THR A 78 -9.68 -22.94 -18.22
N GLN A 79 -10.47 -23.26 -17.22
CA GLN A 79 -10.79 -22.35 -16.13
C GLN A 79 -9.54 -21.96 -15.33
N TYR A 80 -8.71 -22.93 -14.94
CA TYR A 80 -7.44 -22.66 -14.29
C TYR A 80 -6.52 -21.78 -15.15
N ALA A 81 -6.44 -22.04 -16.46
CA ALA A 81 -5.68 -21.24 -17.39
C ALA A 81 -6.16 -19.77 -17.43
N PHE A 82 -7.49 -19.58 -17.53
CA PHE A 82 -8.11 -18.25 -17.54
C PHE A 82 -7.82 -17.47 -16.24
N PHE A 83 -8.08 -18.08 -15.08
CA PHE A 83 -7.88 -17.40 -13.79
C PHE A 83 -6.40 -17.21 -13.41
N SER A 84 -5.49 -18.06 -13.90
CA SER A 84 -4.05 -17.86 -13.67
C SER A 84 -3.53 -16.54 -14.27
N ILE A 85 -4.04 -16.15 -15.43
CA ILE A 85 -3.70 -14.88 -16.09
C ILE A 85 -4.25 -13.69 -15.30
N ILE A 86 -5.50 -13.78 -14.84
CA ILE A 86 -6.11 -12.72 -14.01
C ILE A 86 -5.32 -12.55 -12.72
N SER A 87 -4.98 -13.64 -12.05
CA SER A 87 -4.19 -13.65 -10.81
C SER A 87 -2.87 -12.92 -10.96
N GLU A 88 -2.12 -13.29 -12.00
CA GLU A 88 -0.83 -12.69 -12.27
C GLU A 88 -0.94 -11.19 -12.57
N THR A 89 -1.94 -10.80 -13.36
CA THR A 89 -2.16 -9.38 -13.66
C THR A 89 -2.54 -8.59 -12.41
N VAL A 90 -3.39 -9.14 -11.54
CA VAL A 90 -3.77 -8.51 -10.27
C VAL A 90 -2.55 -8.37 -9.36
N GLU A 91 -1.72 -9.39 -9.24
CA GLU A 91 -0.50 -9.36 -8.43
C GLU A 91 0.48 -8.30 -8.92
N ASP A 92 0.76 -8.27 -10.22
CA ASP A 92 1.62 -7.27 -10.85
C ASP A 92 1.08 -5.85 -10.68
N THR A 93 -0.24 -5.69 -10.78
CA THR A 93 -0.91 -4.40 -10.60
C THR A 93 -0.78 -3.90 -9.16
N LEU A 94 -0.96 -4.77 -8.17
CA LEU A 94 -0.82 -4.41 -6.76
C LEU A 94 0.60 -3.98 -6.43
N VAL A 95 1.61 -4.77 -6.79
CA VAL A 95 3.03 -4.47 -6.52
C VAL A 95 3.46 -3.17 -7.20
N THR A 96 3.04 -2.97 -8.45
CA THR A 96 3.35 -1.75 -9.19
C THR A 96 2.62 -0.53 -8.61
N GLY A 97 1.37 -0.68 -8.19
CA GLY A 97 0.58 0.37 -7.54
C GLY A 97 1.22 0.85 -6.25
N TRP A 98 1.68 -0.06 -5.39
CA TRP A 98 2.39 0.31 -4.15
C TRP A 98 3.70 1.02 -4.41
N SER A 99 4.49 0.53 -5.36
CA SER A 99 5.76 1.18 -5.72
C SER A 99 5.58 2.57 -6.33
N ALA A 100 4.44 2.87 -6.93
CA ALA A 100 4.12 4.18 -7.45
C ALA A 100 3.63 5.18 -6.38
N ASN A 101 3.18 4.70 -5.21
CA ASN A 101 2.74 5.56 -4.12
C ASN A 101 3.94 6.17 -3.38
N PRO A 102 4.11 7.53 -3.37
CA PRO A 102 5.25 8.18 -2.71
C PRO A 102 5.36 7.88 -1.22
N PHE A 103 4.23 7.68 -0.54
CA PHE A 103 4.20 7.32 0.87
C PHE A 103 4.80 5.93 1.10
N TRP A 104 4.43 4.94 0.30
CA TRP A 104 4.99 3.59 0.35
C TRP A 104 6.49 3.60 0.14
N ASN A 105 6.96 4.26 -0.89
CA ASN A 105 8.39 4.31 -1.21
C ASN A 105 9.24 4.92 -0.10
N ARG A 106 8.69 5.90 0.61
CA ARG A 106 9.43 6.61 1.63
C ARG A 106 9.43 5.91 2.98
N TYR A 107 8.31 5.28 3.37
CA TYR A 107 8.08 4.83 4.74
C TYR A 107 7.89 3.32 4.91
N VAL A 108 7.63 2.58 3.83
CA VAL A 108 7.40 1.15 3.89
C VAL A 108 8.59 0.38 3.35
N GLU A 109 9.13 -0.53 4.16
CA GLU A 109 10.07 -1.55 3.70
C GLU A 109 9.29 -2.80 3.32
N TYR A 110 9.30 -3.08 2.03
CA TYR A 110 8.63 -4.23 1.46
C TYR A 110 9.61 -5.40 1.33
N LYS A 111 9.28 -6.53 1.91
CA LYS A 111 10.02 -7.78 1.74
C LYS A 111 9.08 -8.89 1.33
N THR A 112 9.47 -9.62 0.30
CA THR A 112 8.87 -10.91 -0.04
C THR A 112 9.67 -12.01 0.64
N PHE A 113 8.99 -13.01 1.16
CA PHE A 113 9.61 -14.19 1.75
C PHE A 113 8.95 -15.47 1.21
N LYS A 114 9.69 -16.57 1.26
CA LYS A 114 9.17 -17.88 0.87
C LYS A 114 8.66 -18.62 2.10
N LEU A 115 7.76 -19.55 1.89
CA LEU A 115 7.30 -20.44 2.94
C LEU A 115 8.49 -21.14 3.62
N GLY A 116 8.65 -20.91 4.93
CA GLY A 116 9.77 -21.45 5.73
C GLY A 116 10.91 -20.46 5.99
N ASP A 117 10.91 -19.28 5.36
CA ASP A 117 11.87 -18.23 5.67
C ASP A 117 11.50 -17.51 6.99
N THR A 118 12.51 -16.93 7.64
CA THR A 118 12.30 -16.13 8.84
C THR A 118 11.78 -14.74 8.48
N ASN A 119 10.59 -14.40 8.99
CA ASN A 119 9.95 -13.10 8.84
C ASN A 119 10.39 -12.14 9.95
N SER A 120 11.70 -11.95 10.10
CA SER A 120 12.26 -11.10 11.13
C SER A 120 12.99 -9.88 10.57
N PHE A 121 12.95 -8.79 11.35
CA PHE A 121 13.73 -7.58 11.13
C PHE A 121 14.66 -7.35 12.31
N TYR A 122 15.90 -7.02 12.01
CA TYR A 122 16.84 -6.55 13.01
C TYR A 122 16.71 -5.03 13.14
N VAL A 123 16.48 -4.57 14.37
CA VAL A 123 16.46 -3.14 14.71
C VAL A 123 17.64 -2.86 15.61
N GLY A 124 18.56 -2.03 15.15
CA GLY A 124 19.74 -1.60 15.92
C GLY A 124 19.35 -0.84 17.18
N ASP A 125 20.21 -0.88 18.18
CA ASP A 125 20.05 -0.04 19.37
C ASP A 125 20.50 1.39 19.09
N THR A 126 19.74 2.35 19.60
CA THR A 126 20.00 3.81 19.46
C THR A 126 20.48 4.43 20.76
N THR A 127 21.11 3.65 21.64
CA THR A 127 21.64 4.17 22.93
C THR A 127 22.71 5.22 22.67
N GLU A 128 22.48 6.43 23.15
CA GLU A 128 23.45 7.51 23.08
C GLU A 128 24.61 7.28 24.04
N ILE A 129 25.83 7.51 23.57
CA ILE A 129 27.04 7.46 24.39
C ILE A 129 27.30 8.86 24.95
N VAL A 130 27.40 8.94 26.28
CA VAL A 130 27.73 10.19 26.98
C VAL A 130 29.25 10.36 27.07
N VAL A 131 29.75 11.43 26.52
CA VAL A 131 31.17 11.83 26.66
C VAL A 131 31.28 12.78 27.84
N SER A 132 32.11 12.42 28.85
CA SER A 132 32.33 13.23 30.05
C SER A 132 33.72 13.88 30.01
N GLU A 133 33.82 15.06 30.53
CA GLU A 133 35.10 15.70 30.78
C GLU A 133 35.87 14.95 31.90
N ILE A 134 37.13 14.65 31.66
CA ILE A 134 37.98 13.94 32.62
C ILE A 134 39.18 14.81 33.01
N ALA A 135 39.55 14.76 34.26
CA ALA A 135 40.78 15.39 34.73
C ALA A 135 42.00 14.55 34.28
N ALA A 136 43.08 15.21 33.91
CA ALA A 136 44.25 14.56 33.32
C ALA A 136 44.93 13.47 34.19
N SER A 137 44.61 13.40 35.46
CA SER A 137 45.17 12.43 36.40
C SER A 137 44.20 11.42 37.01
N ASN A 138 42.93 11.52 36.72
CA ASN A 138 41.89 10.62 37.26
C ASN A 138 40.95 10.15 36.16
N HIS A 139 41.02 8.85 35.87
CA HIS A 139 40.26 8.22 34.79
C HIS A 139 39.04 7.47 35.33
N ASP A 140 38.13 8.18 35.97
CA ASP A 140 36.88 7.56 36.46
C ASP A 140 35.77 7.65 35.39
N ILE A 141 36.00 6.96 34.27
CA ILE A 141 35.02 6.87 33.18
C ILE A 141 34.18 5.64 33.40
N THR A 142 32.89 5.88 33.60
CA THR A 142 31.91 4.77 33.69
C THR A 142 31.82 4.06 32.33
N ARG A 143 31.96 2.73 32.34
CA ARG A 143 31.78 1.89 31.15
C ARG A 143 30.35 2.03 30.63
N GLN A 144 30.21 2.43 29.39
CA GLN A 144 28.95 2.46 28.67
C GLN A 144 28.92 1.29 27.67
N ARG A 145 27.82 0.51 27.67
CA ARG A 145 27.64 -0.60 26.75
C ARG A 145 26.86 -0.11 25.54
N LEU A 146 27.39 -0.35 24.36
CA LEU A 146 26.56 -0.33 23.14
C LEU A 146 25.53 -1.44 23.26
N GLY A 147 24.27 -1.09 23.23
CA GLY A 147 23.18 -2.06 23.32
C GLY A 147 23.23 -3.02 22.14
N ALA A 148 22.75 -4.23 22.36
CA ALA A 148 22.49 -5.16 21.28
C ALA A 148 21.11 -4.81 20.69
N GLY A 149 21.01 -4.70 19.38
CA GLY A 149 19.73 -4.56 18.71
C GLY A 149 18.80 -5.74 19.00
N ARG A 150 17.56 -5.59 18.64
CA ARG A 150 16.53 -6.64 18.84
C ARG A 150 16.02 -7.13 17.49
N GLU A 151 15.74 -8.41 17.43
CA GLU A 151 15.07 -9.03 16.32
C GLU A 151 13.56 -9.05 16.58
N PHE A 152 12.77 -8.60 15.62
CA PHE A 152 11.31 -8.58 15.69
C PHE A 152 10.74 -9.43 14.57
N SER A 153 9.83 -10.31 14.89
CA SER A 153 9.06 -11.07 13.92
C SER A 153 7.73 -10.39 13.63
N VAL A 154 7.36 -10.35 12.35
CA VAL A 154 6.06 -9.83 11.93
C VAL A 154 5.08 -11.00 11.79
N ASN A 155 3.92 -10.87 12.42
CA ASN A 155 2.89 -11.89 12.31
C ASN A 155 2.19 -11.77 10.96
N VAL A 156 2.34 -12.79 10.13
CA VAL A 156 1.70 -12.88 8.81
C VAL A 156 0.35 -13.56 8.96
N LYS A 157 -0.67 -12.94 8.40
CA LYS A 157 -2.05 -13.45 8.39
C LYS A 157 -2.49 -13.71 6.95
N GLN A 158 -3.42 -14.62 6.81
CA GLN A 158 -4.03 -14.93 5.54
C GLN A 158 -5.26 -14.06 5.35
N TYR A 159 -5.34 -13.39 4.21
CA TYR A 159 -6.47 -12.58 3.78
C TYR A 159 -7.02 -13.13 2.49
N GLY A 160 -8.33 -13.23 2.39
CA GLY A 160 -9.00 -13.76 1.21
C GLY A 160 -10.18 -12.90 0.83
N ALA A 161 -10.45 -12.85 -0.46
CA ALA A 161 -11.68 -12.33 -1.02
C ALA A 161 -12.33 -13.42 -1.86
N LYS A 162 -13.61 -13.67 -1.59
CA LYS A 162 -14.42 -14.54 -2.42
C LYS A 162 -15.19 -13.66 -3.39
N VAL A 163 -14.98 -13.87 -4.67
CA VAL A 163 -15.62 -13.11 -5.74
C VAL A 163 -16.36 -14.10 -6.63
N TYR A 164 -17.63 -13.85 -6.87
CA TYR A 164 -18.30 -14.51 -7.98
C TYR A 164 -18.29 -13.58 -9.19
N MET A 165 -17.99 -14.12 -10.34
CA MET A 165 -17.92 -13.37 -11.58
C MET A 165 -18.67 -14.12 -12.66
N GLU A 166 -19.45 -13.38 -13.40
CA GLU A 166 -19.97 -13.84 -14.67
C GLU A 166 -18.85 -13.70 -15.73
N ALA A 167 -17.88 -14.63 -15.70
CA ALA A 167 -16.78 -14.66 -16.68
C ALA A 167 -17.28 -14.64 -18.13
N GLU A 168 -18.51 -15.09 -18.32
CA GLU A 168 -19.23 -15.00 -19.59
C GLU A 168 -19.34 -13.58 -20.10
N ARG A 169 -19.64 -12.60 -19.24
CA ARG A 169 -19.81 -11.19 -19.66
C ARG A 169 -18.52 -10.60 -20.22
N PHE A 170 -17.38 -10.94 -19.61
CA PHE A 170 -16.08 -10.55 -20.12
C PHE A 170 -15.79 -11.28 -21.46
N LEU A 171 -15.92 -12.59 -21.51
CA LEU A 171 -15.64 -13.40 -22.70
C LEU A 171 -16.61 -13.09 -23.87
N MET A 172 -17.80 -12.62 -23.58
CA MET A 172 -18.75 -12.10 -24.59
C MET A 172 -18.45 -10.65 -25.01
N GLY A 173 -17.49 -9.98 -24.36
CA GLY A 173 -17.09 -8.60 -24.67
C GLY A 173 -18.05 -7.53 -24.15
N VAL A 174 -18.84 -7.86 -23.13
CA VAL A 174 -19.76 -6.90 -22.46
C VAL A 174 -18.99 -6.08 -21.42
N GLU A 175 -17.96 -6.66 -20.80
CA GLU A 175 -17.11 -6.01 -19.80
C GLU A 175 -15.66 -5.97 -20.26
N ASP A 176 -14.97 -4.87 -19.91
CA ASP A 176 -13.57 -4.69 -20.25
C ASP A 176 -12.63 -5.35 -19.22
N TRP A 177 -11.45 -5.75 -19.69
CA TRP A 177 -10.37 -6.29 -18.87
C TRP A 177 -9.99 -5.37 -17.71
N THR A 178 -9.84 -4.09 -18.00
CA THR A 178 -9.49 -3.05 -17.02
C THR A 178 -10.49 -2.99 -15.88
N TYR A 179 -11.79 -3.08 -16.17
CA TYR A 179 -12.84 -3.05 -15.17
C TYR A 179 -12.76 -4.25 -14.22
N LEU A 180 -12.54 -5.43 -14.78
CA LEU A 180 -12.43 -6.68 -14.02
C LEU A 180 -11.25 -6.66 -13.05
N VAL A 181 -10.06 -6.37 -13.55
CA VAL A 181 -8.82 -6.37 -12.75
C VAL A 181 -8.81 -5.26 -11.72
N ASN A 182 -9.28 -4.05 -12.08
CA ASN A 182 -9.30 -2.93 -11.18
C ASN A 182 -10.17 -3.14 -9.95
N ARG A 183 -11.34 -3.75 -10.10
CA ARG A 183 -12.22 -4.00 -8.94
C ARG A 183 -11.55 -4.89 -7.89
N ILE A 184 -10.87 -5.92 -8.34
CA ILE A 184 -10.15 -6.85 -7.46
C ILE A 184 -8.95 -6.15 -6.81
N SER A 185 -8.13 -5.48 -7.61
CA SER A 185 -6.94 -4.76 -7.12
C SER A 185 -7.29 -3.65 -6.12
N LEU A 186 -8.36 -2.89 -6.37
CA LEU A 186 -8.85 -1.87 -5.45
C LEU A 186 -9.29 -2.43 -4.10
N ALA A 187 -9.89 -3.61 -4.07
CA ALA A 187 -10.30 -4.23 -2.81
C ALA A 187 -9.08 -4.56 -1.92
N TYR A 188 -8.02 -5.14 -2.50
CA TYR A 188 -6.78 -5.40 -1.77
C TYR A 188 -6.03 -4.12 -1.40
N THR A 189 -5.93 -3.15 -2.30
CA THR A 189 -5.29 -1.86 -2.01
C THR A 189 -5.97 -1.18 -0.83
N ARG A 190 -7.30 -1.12 -0.81
CA ARG A 190 -8.06 -0.54 0.32
C ARG A 190 -7.80 -1.26 1.64
N LEU A 191 -7.74 -2.60 1.62
CA LEU A 191 -7.42 -3.38 2.81
C LEU A 191 -6.02 -3.04 3.34
N ILE A 192 -5.04 -2.97 2.46
CA ILE A 192 -3.64 -2.68 2.82
C ILE A 192 -3.49 -1.23 3.29
N ASP A 193 -4.15 -0.28 2.63
CA ASP A 193 -4.16 1.12 3.06
C ASP A 193 -4.81 1.27 4.44
N THR A 194 -5.90 0.52 4.71
CA THR A 194 -6.52 0.47 6.05
C THR A 194 -5.53 -0.05 7.09
N MET A 195 -4.87 -1.16 6.81
CA MET A 195 -3.91 -1.76 7.74
C MET A 195 -2.71 -0.85 7.97
N LEU A 196 -2.21 -0.19 6.91
CA LEU A 196 -1.11 0.76 6.99
C LEU A 196 -1.50 1.94 7.89
N HIS A 197 -2.68 2.49 7.66
CA HIS A 197 -3.21 3.58 8.48
C HIS A 197 -3.34 3.17 9.95
N ASP A 198 -4.00 2.04 10.22
CA ASP A 198 -4.20 1.56 11.59
C ASP A 198 -2.85 1.27 12.27
N ALA A 199 -1.89 0.71 11.56
CA ALA A 199 -0.56 0.47 12.09
C ALA A 199 0.18 1.78 12.40
N VAL A 200 0.15 2.76 11.51
CA VAL A 200 0.87 4.04 11.67
C VAL A 200 0.20 4.92 12.73
N MET A 201 -1.12 5.08 12.69
CA MET A 201 -1.84 5.93 13.64
C MET A 201 -2.02 5.25 15.01
N GLY A 202 -2.09 3.92 15.05
CA GLY A 202 -2.08 3.14 16.28
C GLY A 202 -0.70 3.10 16.95
N ALA A 203 0.37 3.34 16.22
CA ALA A 203 1.75 3.36 16.74
C ALA A 203 1.94 4.38 17.88
N GLY A 204 1.25 5.53 17.81
CA GLY A 204 1.28 6.54 18.87
C GLY A 204 0.79 6.05 20.24
N ALA A 205 -0.06 5.03 20.27
CA ALA A 205 -0.58 4.45 21.50
C ALA A 205 0.26 3.27 22.04
N THR A 206 1.06 2.63 21.18
CA THR A 206 1.77 1.38 21.50
C THR A 206 3.28 1.53 21.62
N LEU A 207 3.85 2.57 21.00
CA LEU A 207 5.29 2.83 21.04
C LEU A 207 5.64 3.79 22.19
N PRO A 208 6.82 3.61 22.81
CA PRO A 208 7.23 4.45 23.93
C PRO A 208 7.55 5.87 23.45
N SER A 209 6.54 6.72 23.46
CA SER A 209 6.69 8.16 23.28
C SER A 209 6.45 8.86 24.61
N PRO A 210 7.30 9.80 25.03
CA PRO A 210 7.04 10.58 26.24
C PRO A 210 5.69 11.30 26.15
N ASP A 211 4.92 11.35 27.24
CA ASP A 211 3.61 12.00 27.28
C ASP A 211 3.64 13.45 26.78
N GLN A 212 4.74 14.16 27.04
CA GLN A 212 4.97 15.53 26.56
C GLN A 212 5.02 15.68 25.04
N TRP A 213 5.16 14.58 24.30
CA TRP A 213 5.20 14.57 22.84
C TRP A 213 3.83 14.25 22.24
N ASN A 214 2.83 14.04 23.08
CA ASN A 214 1.44 13.89 22.68
C ASN A 214 0.71 15.22 22.92
N LEU A 215 0.59 16.03 21.88
CA LEU A 215 -0.09 17.32 21.95
C LEU A 215 -1.56 17.17 21.61
N THR A 216 -2.42 17.76 22.42
CA THR A 216 -3.85 17.90 22.11
C THR A 216 -4.21 19.37 22.07
N CYS A 217 -4.68 19.86 20.91
CA CYS A 217 -4.96 21.29 20.71
C CYS A 217 -6.10 21.52 19.71
N GLN A 218 -6.59 22.75 19.63
CA GLN A 218 -7.65 23.18 18.70
C GLN A 218 -7.10 23.77 17.39
N MET A 219 -5.79 23.69 17.17
CA MET A 219 -5.11 24.27 16.01
C MET A 219 -5.36 25.77 15.82
N GLN A 220 -5.47 26.50 16.92
CA GLN A 220 -5.56 27.97 16.92
C GLN A 220 -4.17 28.59 16.95
N GLU A 221 -4.07 29.89 16.65
CA GLU A 221 -2.82 30.65 16.71
C GLU A 221 -2.10 30.53 18.08
N ALA A 222 -2.85 30.48 19.16
CA ALA A 222 -2.34 30.28 20.52
C ALA A 222 -1.62 28.94 20.75
N ASP A 223 -1.92 27.92 19.93
CA ASP A 223 -1.32 26.60 20.04
C ASP A 223 -0.03 26.47 19.19
N ARG A 224 0.27 27.45 18.32
CA ARG A 224 1.47 27.45 17.47
C ARG A 224 2.76 27.27 18.24
N PRO A 225 3.02 27.97 19.36
CA PRO A 225 4.27 27.77 20.13
C PRO A 225 4.43 26.35 20.67
N LYS A 226 3.31 25.69 21.05
CA LYS A 226 3.33 24.31 21.55
C LYS A 226 3.70 23.32 20.43
N LEU A 227 3.15 23.53 19.23
CA LEU A 227 3.48 22.68 18.06
C LEU A 227 4.95 22.89 17.65
N ILE A 228 5.44 24.12 17.58
CA ILE A 228 6.84 24.41 17.27
C ILE A 228 7.79 23.77 18.30
N LYS A 229 7.43 23.86 19.60
CA LYS A 229 8.19 23.19 20.65
C LYS A 229 8.25 21.68 20.43
N LEU A 230 7.12 21.03 20.14
CA LEU A 230 7.06 19.60 19.87
C LEU A 230 7.93 19.21 18.66
N LEU A 231 7.87 20.00 17.57
CA LEU A 231 8.70 19.80 16.38
C LEU A 231 10.19 19.94 16.70
N SER A 232 10.55 20.97 17.50
CA SER A 232 11.92 21.19 17.95
C SER A 232 12.40 20.05 18.85
N ASP A 233 11.58 19.59 19.79
CA ASP A 233 11.94 18.50 20.71
C ASP A 233 12.20 17.19 19.94
N VAL A 234 11.35 16.87 18.94
CA VAL A 234 11.56 15.72 18.05
C VAL A 234 12.83 15.89 17.22
N SER A 235 13.10 17.09 16.70
CA SER A 235 14.31 17.38 15.93
C SER A 235 15.58 17.21 16.78
N ILE A 236 15.59 17.73 17.99
CA ILE A 236 16.74 17.63 18.90
C ILE A 236 16.98 16.16 19.28
N ALA A 237 15.89 15.43 19.63
CA ALA A 237 16.00 14.05 20.08
C ALA A 237 16.41 13.07 18.98
N THR A 238 16.21 13.41 17.71
CA THR A 238 16.49 12.51 16.57
C THR A 238 17.63 13.00 15.69
N GLY A 239 18.11 14.22 15.91
CA GLY A 239 19.15 14.84 15.07
C GLY A 239 18.70 15.08 13.62
N SER A 240 17.42 14.99 13.33
CA SER A 240 16.87 15.17 11.98
C SER A 240 15.68 16.12 11.95
N GLN A 241 15.48 16.78 10.81
CA GLN A 241 14.34 17.68 10.63
C GLN A 241 13.04 16.85 10.56
N PRO A 242 12.05 17.10 11.44
CA PRO A 242 10.81 16.35 11.42
C PRO A 242 9.92 16.70 10.24
N VAL A 243 9.04 15.76 9.92
CA VAL A 243 8.02 15.84 8.87
C VAL A 243 6.65 15.69 9.52
N ILE A 244 5.71 16.53 9.15
CA ILE A 244 4.32 16.49 9.63
C ILE A 244 3.52 15.63 8.66
N MET A 245 2.93 14.54 9.14
CA MET A 245 2.09 13.66 8.33
C MET A 245 0.65 13.71 8.81
N GLY A 246 -0.28 13.72 7.86
CA GLY A 246 -1.71 13.69 8.16
C GLY A 246 -2.56 13.66 6.91
N THR A 247 -3.86 13.54 7.11
CA THR A 247 -4.84 13.64 6.02
C THR A 247 -4.92 15.06 5.48
N PRO A 248 -5.43 15.27 4.26
CA PRO A 248 -5.64 16.63 3.71
C PRO A 248 -6.43 17.51 4.65
N ILE A 249 -7.47 16.97 5.30
CA ILE A 249 -8.33 17.69 6.24
C ILE A 249 -7.55 18.07 7.50
N ALA A 250 -6.82 17.15 8.11
CA ALA A 250 -5.99 17.41 9.28
C ALA A 250 -4.89 18.44 8.99
N LEU A 251 -4.19 18.30 7.84
CA LEU A 251 -3.16 19.23 7.41
C LEU A 251 -3.70 20.63 7.11
N SER A 252 -4.93 20.76 6.61
CA SER A 252 -5.56 22.05 6.34
C SER A 252 -5.78 22.87 7.62
N GLN A 253 -5.94 22.20 8.78
CA GLN A 253 -6.10 22.89 10.06
C GLN A 253 -4.83 23.67 10.48
N LEU A 254 -3.65 23.25 10.03
CA LEU A 254 -2.40 23.96 10.28
C LEU A 254 -2.40 25.37 9.67
N THR A 255 -3.17 25.59 8.61
CA THR A 255 -3.32 26.91 7.98
C THR A 255 -3.93 27.92 8.96
N LYS A 256 -4.77 27.48 9.90
CA LYS A 256 -5.39 28.35 10.93
C LYS A 256 -4.36 28.90 11.94
N MET A 257 -3.21 28.23 12.08
CA MET A 257 -2.13 28.68 12.98
C MET A 257 -1.24 29.76 12.32
N GLY A 258 -1.34 29.94 11.01
CA GLY A 258 -0.56 30.92 10.27
C GLY A 258 -1.23 32.31 10.29
N LYS A 259 -0.43 33.36 10.57
CA LYS A 259 -0.92 34.73 10.36
C LYS A 259 -0.76 35.09 8.90
N LEU A 260 -1.88 35.19 8.19
CA LEU A 260 -1.92 35.60 6.77
C LEU A 260 -1.22 36.94 6.51
N GLU A 261 -1.17 37.83 7.53
CA GLU A 261 -0.51 39.13 7.45
C GLU A 261 1.01 39.05 7.22
N TYR A 262 1.64 37.99 7.70
CA TYR A 262 3.10 37.79 7.60
C TYR A 262 3.49 36.85 6.45
N MET A 263 2.51 36.35 5.69
CA MET A 263 2.82 35.50 4.55
C MET A 263 3.16 36.31 3.30
N SER A 264 4.13 35.81 2.52
CA SER A 264 4.43 36.38 1.21
C SER A 264 3.24 36.22 0.25
N GLU A 265 3.15 37.09 -0.74
CA GLU A 265 2.09 37.00 -1.75
C GLU A 265 2.10 35.63 -2.46
N SER A 266 3.27 35.07 -2.75
CA SER A 266 3.39 33.74 -3.34
C SER A 266 2.83 32.63 -2.42
N ALA A 267 3.05 32.72 -1.11
CA ALA A 267 2.49 31.76 -0.16
C ALA A 267 0.98 31.87 -0.05
N LYS A 268 0.41 33.08 -0.13
CA LYS A 268 -1.04 33.30 -0.19
C LYS A 268 -1.64 32.71 -1.46
N GLU A 269 -0.97 32.89 -2.60
CA GLU A 269 -1.40 32.34 -3.89
C GLU A 269 -1.37 30.81 -3.89
N ASP A 270 -0.35 30.20 -3.28
CA ASP A 270 -0.29 28.74 -3.08
C ASP A 270 -1.42 28.24 -2.19
N ILE A 271 -1.76 28.93 -1.09
CA ILE A 271 -2.92 28.60 -0.23
C ILE A 271 -4.21 28.71 -1.04
N TYR A 272 -4.35 29.76 -1.86
CA TYR A 272 -5.54 29.95 -2.68
C TYR A 272 -5.71 28.83 -3.72
N ARG A 273 -4.61 28.35 -4.28
CA ARG A 273 -4.60 27.29 -5.29
C ARG A 273 -4.79 25.90 -4.70
N THR A 274 -4.16 25.62 -3.56
CA THR A 274 -4.12 24.26 -2.96
C THR A 274 -5.06 24.09 -1.78
N GLY A 275 -5.62 25.18 -1.25
CA GLY A 275 -6.48 25.19 -0.07
C GLY A 275 -5.73 25.06 1.26
N ARG A 276 -4.39 24.93 1.25
CA ARG A 276 -3.56 24.77 2.45
C ARG A 276 -2.13 25.29 2.21
N ILE A 277 -1.41 25.47 3.31
CA ILE A 277 0.03 25.74 3.26
C ILE A 277 0.77 24.48 2.77
N GLY A 278 1.77 24.65 1.90
CA GLY A 278 2.61 23.54 1.43
C GLY A 278 3.67 23.12 2.45
N GLN A 279 4.11 24.05 3.30
CA GLN A 279 5.07 23.83 4.39
C GLN A 279 4.63 24.60 5.62
N PHE A 280 4.85 24.04 6.80
CA PHE A 280 4.63 24.74 8.07
C PHE A 280 5.98 25.19 8.63
N ASP A 281 6.23 26.51 8.60
CA ASP A 281 7.55 27.10 8.82
C ASP A 281 8.59 26.44 7.90
N GLN A 282 9.59 25.78 8.46
CA GLN A 282 10.62 25.03 7.71
C GLN A 282 10.30 23.53 7.55
N TYR A 283 9.17 23.07 8.11
CA TYR A 283 8.85 21.65 8.18
C TYR A 283 8.00 21.19 7.00
N GLN A 284 8.44 20.10 6.39
CA GLN A 284 7.73 19.49 5.28
C GLN A 284 6.43 18.83 5.76
N MET A 285 5.37 19.02 5.00
CA MET A 285 4.11 18.31 5.22
C MET A 285 3.96 17.19 4.20
N VAL A 286 3.59 16.00 4.68
CA VAL A 286 3.35 14.82 3.84
C VAL A 286 1.91 14.40 4.01
N GLU A 287 1.22 14.29 2.90
CA GLU A 287 -0.18 13.87 2.85
C GLU A 287 -0.29 12.36 2.96
N VAL A 288 -1.15 11.92 3.87
CA VAL A 288 -1.60 10.53 3.93
C VAL A 288 -2.88 10.42 3.09
N PRO A 289 -2.92 9.56 2.07
CA PRO A 289 -4.09 9.41 1.22
C PRO A 289 -5.33 9.05 2.04
N GLN A 290 -6.44 9.72 1.78
CA GLN A 290 -7.73 9.44 2.42
C GLN A 290 -8.58 8.55 1.54
N ALA A 291 -9.32 7.63 2.15
CA ALA A 291 -10.28 6.78 1.48
C ALA A 291 -11.56 6.63 2.32
N PHE A 292 -12.64 6.21 1.70
CA PHE A 292 -13.86 5.84 2.43
C PHE A 292 -13.74 4.40 2.96
N ALA A 293 -14.33 4.15 4.12
CA ALA A 293 -14.43 2.81 4.67
C ALA A 293 -15.15 1.87 3.69
N PRO A 294 -14.71 0.61 3.56
CA PRO A 294 -15.37 -0.34 2.67
C PRO A 294 -16.85 -0.49 3.00
N GLY A 295 -17.71 -0.21 2.02
CA GLY A 295 -19.17 -0.33 2.17
C GLY A 295 -19.87 0.86 2.86
N ASP A 296 -19.14 1.86 3.34
CA ASP A 296 -19.72 3.03 4.00
C ASP A 296 -19.04 4.33 3.54
N SER A 297 -19.65 5.01 2.57
CA SER A 297 -19.15 6.28 2.05
C SER A 297 -19.35 7.48 3.01
N SER A 298 -19.95 7.26 4.17
CA SER A 298 -20.10 8.31 5.21
C SER A 298 -18.94 8.31 6.20
N LYS A 299 -18.10 7.25 6.20
CA LYS A 299 -16.95 7.12 7.11
C LYS A 299 -15.64 7.18 6.35
N TYR A 300 -14.74 8.00 6.86
CA TYR A 300 -13.37 8.03 6.41
C TYR A 300 -12.57 6.85 6.99
N LEU A 301 -11.64 6.35 6.21
CA LEU A 301 -10.74 5.30 6.62
C LEU A 301 -9.71 5.80 7.63
N VAL A 302 -9.20 7.02 7.38
CA VAL A 302 -8.13 7.66 8.15
C VAL A 302 -8.74 8.71 9.08
N ASP A 303 -8.31 8.72 10.35
CA ASP A 303 -8.77 9.69 11.34
C ASP A 303 -8.27 11.10 11.00
N ASP A 304 -9.18 11.98 10.63
CA ASP A 304 -8.87 13.38 10.25
C ASP A 304 -8.50 14.28 11.43
N THR A 305 -8.55 13.75 12.64
CA THR A 305 -8.25 14.51 13.87
C THR A 305 -6.83 14.30 14.36
N LYS A 306 -6.01 13.51 13.64
CA LYS A 306 -4.66 13.18 14.07
C LYS A 306 -3.60 13.63 13.07
N LEU A 307 -2.51 14.18 13.62
CA LEU A 307 -1.26 14.42 12.89
C LEU A 307 -0.12 13.65 13.55
N LEU A 308 0.78 13.14 12.73
CA LEU A 308 1.96 12.42 13.17
C LEU A 308 3.20 13.23 12.81
N ILE A 309 4.07 13.43 13.80
CA ILE A 309 5.33 14.15 13.64
C ILE A 309 6.45 13.13 13.66
N MET A 310 7.01 12.84 12.48
CA MET A 310 8.03 11.84 12.30
C MET A 310 9.35 12.51 11.91
N PRO A 311 10.51 12.01 12.37
CA PRO A 311 11.80 12.50 11.89
C PRO A 311 11.96 12.23 10.39
N GLY A 312 12.54 13.16 9.65
CA GLY A 312 12.62 13.09 8.18
C GLY A 312 13.65 12.09 7.63
N ASN A 313 14.63 11.72 8.44
CA ASN A 313 15.68 10.78 8.06
C ASN A 313 15.57 9.50 8.89
N ILE A 314 14.43 8.81 8.74
CA ILE A 314 14.19 7.52 9.37
C ILE A 314 14.34 6.42 8.35
N ASP A 315 14.91 5.30 8.80
CA ASP A 315 14.69 4.00 8.15
C ASP A 315 13.19 3.75 7.97
N ARG A 316 12.81 3.11 6.90
CA ARG A 316 11.42 2.78 6.60
C ARG A 316 10.79 2.08 7.80
N PHE A 317 9.99 2.82 8.55
CA PHE A 317 9.49 2.39 9.86
C PHE A 317 8.34 1.39 9.80
N VAL A 318 7.66 1.32 8.66
CA VAL A 318 6.65 0.29 8.41
C VAL A 318 7.32 -0.88 7.72
N LYS A 319 7.21 -2.06 8.32
CA LYS A 319 7.73 -3.31 7.77
C LYS A 319 6.56 -4.12 7.23
N PHE A 320 6.56 -4.35 5.93
CA PHE A 320 5.54 -5.12 5.24
C PHE A 320 6.13 -6.39 4.66
N PHE A 321 5.61 -7.51 5.10
CA PHE A 321 5.94 -8.82 4.59
C PHE A 321 4.83 -9.39 3.72
N ASP A 322 5.22 -9.91 2.58
CA ASP A 322 4.33 -10.56 1.63
C ASP A 322 4.88 -11.94 1.25
N GLU A 323 4.08 -12.98 1.42
CA GLU A 323 4.45 -14.34 1.02
C GLU A 323 4.45 -14.52 -0.51
N GLY A 324 3.94 -13.53 -1.24
CA GLY A 324 4.16 -13.39 -2.69
C GLY A 324 3.39 -14.36 -3.58
N GLU A 325 2.51 -15.17 -3.05
CA GLU A 325 1.67 -16.08 -3.83
C GLU A 325 0.19 -15.75 -3.61
N THR A 326 -0.44 -15.23 -4.65
CA THR A 326 -1.90 -15.15 -4.69
C THR A 326 -2.44 -16.49 -5.18
N LEU A 327 -2.96 -17.29 -4.27
CA LEU A 327 -3.63 -18.53 -4.62
C LEU A 327 -5.06 -18.20 -5.05
N ILE A 328 -5.37 -18.41 -6.32
CA ILE A 328 -6.74 -18.45 -6.79
C ILE A 328 -7.20 -19.90 -6.78
N ARG A 329 -8.23 -20.18 -6.02
CA ARG A 329 -8.91 -21.47 -6.01
C ARG A 329 -10.34 -21.26 -6.48
N GLU A 330 -10.78 -22.11 -7.37
CA GLU A 330 -12.20 -22.28 -7.62
C GLU A 330 -12.82 -23.10 -6.49
N ILE A 331 -13.93 -22.62 -5.95
CA ILE A 331 -14.75 -23.40 -5.04
C ILE A 331 -15.78 -24.13 -5.88
N THR A 332 -15.45 -25.35 -6.24
CA THR A 332 -16.34 -26.21 -7.03
C THR A 332 -17.27 -27.02 -6.11
N ASP A 333 -17.95 -26.40 -5.18
CA ASP A 333 -19.05 -27.08 -4.51
C ASP A 333 -20.33 -26.89 -5.33
N ARG A 334 -20.43 -27.72 -6.38
CA ARG A 334 -21.51 -27.67 -7.40
C ARG A 334 -22.89 -27.96 -6.85
N LYS A 335 -23.04 -28.23 -5.56
CA LYS A 335 -24.32 -28.62 -4.98
C LYS A 335 -25.28 -27.46 -4.73
N ASP A 336 -24.72 -26.23 -4.57
CA ASP A 336 -25.51 -25.05 -4.20
C ASP A 336 -25.60 -23.98 -5.30
N LEU A 337 -24.92 -24.15 -6.43
CA LEU A 337 -24.91 -23.15 -7.51
C LEU A 337 -25.98 -23.43 -8.54
N MET A 338 -27.24 -23.07 -8.24
CA MET A 338 -28.34 -23.07 -9.22
C MET A 338 -28.26 -21.93 -10.25
N ASP A 339 -27.38 -20.93 -10.03
CA ASP A 339 -27.30 -19.71 -10.83
C ASP A 339 -26.19 -19.71 -11.88
N HIS A 340 -25.49 -20.83 -12.06
CA HIS A 340 -24.38 -20.97 -13.04
C HIS A 340 -23.23 -19.96 -12.88
N THR A 341 -23.07 -19.36 -11.71
CA THR A 341 -21.95 -18.45 -11.42
C THR A 341 -20.69 -19.24 -11.07
N HIS A 342 -19.53 -18.70 -11.46
CA HIS A 342 -18.23 -19.22 -11.07
C HIS A 342 -17.71 -18.42 -9.88
N GLU A 343 -17.52 -19.11 -8.75
CA GLU A 343 -16.93 -18.52 -7.56
C GLU A 343 -15.45 -18.85 -7.48
N TYR A 344 -14.63 -17.84 -7.18
CA TYR A 344 -13.24 -18.04 -6.88
C TYR A 344 -12.81 -17.28 -5.63
N GLU A 345 -11.95 -17.92 -4.92
CA GLU A 345 -11.32 -17.40 -3.74
C GLU A 345 -9.90 -16.95 -4.09
N MET A 346 -9.63 -15.69 -3.86
CA MET A 346 -8.29 -15.14 -3.90
C MET A 346 -7.76 -15.07 -2.49
N VAL A 347 -6.66 -15.76 -2.23
CA VAL A 347 -6.03 -15.78 -0.91
C VAL A 347 -4.61 -15.26 -1.03
N ARG A 348 -4.26 -14.28 -0.19
CA ARG A 348 -2.91 -13.74 -0.07
C ARG A 348 -2.49 -13.67 1.38
N LYS A 349 -1.24 -13.98 1.66
CA LYS A 349 -0.68 -13.92 3.00
C LYS A 349 0.27 -12.76 3.11
N PHE A 350 -0.02 -11.85 4.01
CA PHE A 350 0.86 -10.73 4.31
C PHE A 350 0.74 -10.30 5.77
N GLY A 351 1.71 -9.53 6.20
CA GLY A 351 1.73 -8.98 7.54
C GLY A 351 2.40 -7.61 7.55
N MET A 352 1.95 -6.78 8.47
CA MET A 352 2.48 -5.44 8.64
C MET A 352 2.77 -5.18 10.10
N ALA A 353 3.90 -4.51 10.36
CA ALA A 353 4.24 -4.02 11.69
C ALA A 353 4.94 -2.67 11.59
N VAL A 354 4.68 -1.82 12.55
CA VAL A 354 5.40 -0.57 12.73
C VAL A 354 6.50 -0.80 13.74
N LEU A 355 7.75 -0.75 13.28
CA LEU A 355 8.92 -0.92 14.10
C LEU A 355 9.69 0.40 14.07
N THR A 356 9.60 1.16 15.15
CA THR A 356 10.41 2.36 15.28
C THR A 356 11.16 2.34 16.61
N ASN A 357 12.46 2.49 16.53
CA ASN A 357 13.33 2.84 17.65
C ASN A 357 13.36 4.35 17.86
N THR A 358 12.73 5.10 16.98
CA THR A 358 12.88 6.53 16.89
C THR A 358 11.75 7.19 17.67
N ARG A 359 12.08 8.27 18.36
CA ARG A 359 11.13 9.10 19.06
C ARG A 359 10.32 9.91 18.04
N PHE A 360 9.03 9.97 18.23
CA PHE A 360 8.09 10.69 17.36
C PHE A 360 7.02 11.39 18.19
N GLY A 361 6.33 12.37 17.60
CA GLY A 361 5.25 13.10 18.23
C GLY A 361 3.91 12.81 17.60
N THR A 362 2.84 12.94 18.39
CA THR A 362 1.46 12.89 17.91
C THR A 362 0.73 14.17 18.28
N VAL A 363 -0.14 14.62 17.38
CA VAL A 363 -1.00 15.76 17.64
C VAL A 363 -2.45 15.33 17.41
N THR A 364 -3.27 15.52 18.44
CA THR A 364 -4.71 15.28 18.34
C THR A 364 -5.45 16.61 18.25
N ILE A 365 -6.20 16.79 17.18
CA ILE A 365 -6.99 18.00 16.92
C ILE A 365 -8.32 17.85 17.66
N LYS A 366 -8.61 18.77 18.56
CA LYS A 366 -9.95 18.88 19.15
C LYS A 366 -10.81 19.77 18.26
N GLY A 367 -11.97 19.25 17.86
CA GLY A 367 -13.00 20.04 17.17
C GLY A 367 -13.61 21.13 18.05
#